data_157122507b7000a17fb79c2abe39c574
#
_entry.id   157122507b7000a17fb79c2abe39c574
#
_cell.length_a   1.000
_cell.length_b   1.000
_cell.length_c   1.000
_cell.angle_alpha   90.00
_cell.angle_beta   90.00
_cell.angle_gamma   90.00
#
_symmetry.space_group_name_H-M   'P 1'
#
loop_
_entity.id
_entity.type
_entity.pdbx_description
1 polymer ?
#
loop_
_entity_poly.entity_id
_entity_poly.type
_entity_poly.pdbx_seq_one_letter_code
_entity_poly.pdbx_strand_id
1 'polypeptide(L)'
;EMCIRDRGTRLLPPLYGSGQEKGLRPGTENVPGIAALGLAAQLMNGRCAENFAHFTALRQRMITNLSQSPAVCINSPADAAPYIVNCSVQGIRSEVMIHYLEQFGIYVSSGSACAKGERSHVLTAMGLSRDRIDSAVRVSMTDTTTPEEIDEFCRRLLEGQATLTKRR
;
A
#
# COMPACT_ATOMS: atom_id res chain seq x y z
N GLU A 1 -4.03 -13.63 -2.24
CA GLU A 1 -4.01 -14.62 -3.34
C GLU A 1 -5.11 -14.27 -4.32
N MET A 2 -4.74 -13.59 -5.37
CA MET A 2 -5.60 -13.49 -6.53
C MET A 2 -5.69 -14.89 -7.12
N CYS A 3 -6.87 -15.47 -7.12
CA CYS A 3 -7.08 -16.78 -7.70
C CYS A 3 -6.75 -16.75 -9.18
N ILE A 4 -5.55 -17.18 -9.54
CA ILE A 4 -5.22 -17.51 -10.92
C ILE A 4 -5.98 -18.80 -11.21
N ARG A 5 -7.04 -18.66 -12.02
CA ARG A 5 -7.88 -19.78 -12.43
C ARG A 5 -7.68 -20.03 -13.91
N ASP A 6 -7.20 -21.21 -14.23
CA ASP A 6 -7.13 -21.63 -15.62
C ASP A 6 -8.51 -21.70 -16.26
N ARG A 7 -8.59 -21.26 -17.50
CA ARG A 7 -9.81 -21.38 -18.29
C ARG A 7 -10.13 -22.88 -18.43
N GLY A 8 -11.32 -23.28 -17.97
CA GLY A 8 -11.75 -24.69 -17.96
C GLY A 8 -11.63 -25.40 -16.61
N THR A 9 -11.05 -24.77 -15.58
CA THR A 9 -11.09 -25.30 -14.22
C THR A 9 -12.54 -25.48 -13.78
N ARG A 10 -12.91 -26.71 -13.40
CA ARG A 10 -14.25 -27.04 -12.95
C ARG A 10 -14.43 -26.61 -11.49
N LEU A 11 -15.27 -25.59 -11.28
CA LEU A 11 -15.63 -25.12 -9.94
C LEU A 11 -16.92 -25.79 -9.50
N LEU A 12 -16.94 -26.23 -8.24
CA LEU A 12 -18.18 -26.56 -7.57
C LEU A 12 -18.77 -25.28 -6.96
N PRO A 13 -20.07 -24.99 -7.19
CA PRO A 13 -20.67 -23.82 -6.58
C PRO A 13 -20.71 -23.97 -5.05
N PRO A 14 -20.33 -22.93 -4.28
CA PRO A 14 -20.38 -22.98 -2.81
C PRO A 14 -21.81 -22.90 -2.27
N LEU A 15 -22.75 -22.44 -3.09
CA LEU A 15 -24.17 -22.33 -2.77
C LEU A 15 -25.00 -22.96 -3.89
N TYR A 16 -26.13 -23.59 -3.53
CA TYR A 16 -27.05 -24.15 -4.47
C TYR A 16 -28.31 -23.27 -4.60
N GLY A 17 -28.82 -23.12 -5.81
CA GLY A 17 -30.01 -22.32 -6.11
C GLY A 17 -30.31 -22.25 -7.59
N SER A 18 -30.85 -21.14 -8.04
CA SER A 18 -31.16 -20.87 -9.44
C SER A 18 -29.91 -20.68 -10.32
N GLY A 19 -30.12 -20.62 -11.64
CA GLY A 19 -29.06 -20.74 -12.64
C GLY A 19 -28.22 -19.49 -12.93
N GLN A 20 -28.31 -18.44 -12.10
CA GLN A 20 -27.51 -17.21 -12.31
C GLN A 20 -26.01 -17.52 -12.30
N GLU A 21 -25.23 -16.70 -13.01
CA GLU A 21 -23.79 -16.87 -13.19
C GLU A 21 -23.39 -18.29 -13.64
N LYS A 22 -24.17 -18.84 -14.56
CA LYS A 22 -24.01 -20.22 -15.07
C LYS A 22 -24.08 -21.28 -13.96
N GLY A 23 -24.89 -21.04 -12.94
CA GLY A 23 -25.05 -21.94 -11.80
C GLY A 23 -23.94 -21.85 -10.74
N LEU A 24 -22.99 -20.95 -10.89
CA LEU A 24 -21.87 -20.78 -9.93
C LEU A 24 -22.27 -19.93 -8.72
N ARG A 25 -23.14 -18.94 -8.91
CA ARG A 25 -23.58 -18.06 -7.83
C ARG A 25 -25.06 -17.74 -8.00
N PRO A 26 -25.94 -18.42 -7.26
CA PRO A 26 -27.38 -18.18 -7.31
C PRO A 26 -27.75 -16.83 -6.68
N GLY A 27 -28.91 -16.32 -7.01
CA GLY A 27 -29.47 -15.05 -6.58
C GLY A 27 -29.29 -13.94 -7.63
N THR A 28 -30.15 -12.93 -7.53
CA THR A 28 -30.18 -11.79 -8.47
C THR A 28 -28.83 -11.10 -8.53
N GLU A 29 -28.39 -10.77 -9.72
CA GLU A 29 -27.14 -10.08 -9.97
C GLU A 29 -27.18 -8.64 -9.40
N ASN A 30 -26.08 -8.20 -8.83
CA ASN A 30 -25.92 -6.83 -8.37
C ASN A 30 -25.62 -5.90 -9.56
N VAL A 31 -26.64 -5.64 -10.39
CA VAL A 31 -26.51 -4.85 -11.62
C VAL A 31 -25.89 -3.45 -11.36
N PRO A 32 -26.29 -2.69 -10.32
CA PRO A 32 -25.65 -1.42 -10.02
C PRO A 32 -24.15 -1.55 -9.72
N GLY A 33 -23.76 -2.56 -8.95
CA GLY A 33 -22.36 -2.82 -8.64
C GLY A 33 -21.55 -3.25 -9.87
N ILE A 34 -22.13 -4.05 -10.74
CA ILE A 34 -21.51 -4.48 -12.00
C ILE A 34 -21.30 -3.28 -12.93
N ALA A 35 -22.30 -2.41 -13.06
CA ALA A 35 -22.21 -1.20 -13.86
C ALA A 35 -21.15 -0.24 -13.31
N ALA A 36 -21.10 -0.03 -11.99
CA ALA A 36 -20.09 0.80 -11.33
C ALA A 36 -18.67 0.26 -11.53
N LEU A 37 -18.47 -1.06 -11.41
CA LEU A 37 -17.20 -1.71 -11.67
C LEU A 37 -16.78 -1.53 -13.14
N GLY A 38 -17.70 -1.70 -14.08
CA GLY A 38 -17.44 -1.48 -15.51
C GLY A 38 -16.99 -0.06 -15.81
N LEU A 39 -17.67 0.94 -15.25
CA LEU A 39 -17.29 2.35 -15.40
C LEU A 39 -15.92 2.64 -14.78
N ALA A 40 -15.67 2.16 -13.56
CA ALA A 40 -14.39 2.32 -12.89
C ALA A 40 -13.23 1.71 -13.72
N ALA A 41 -13.42 0.51 -14.25
CA ALA A 41 -12.43 -0.15 -15.10
C ALA A 41 -12.18 0.65 -16.39
N GLN A 42 -13.24 1.19 -17.01
CA GLN A 42 -13.10 2.02 -18.22
C GLN A 42 -12.30 3.32 -17.95
N LEU A 43 -12.61 4.01 -16.86
CA LEU A 43 -11.92 5.24 -16.45
C LEU A 43 -10.45 4.98 -16.16
N MET A 44 -10.14 3.91 -15.43
CA MET A 44 -8.77 3.58 -15.07
C MET A 44 -7.95 3.09 -16.27
N ASN A 45 -8.53 2.30 -17.16
CA ASN A 45 -7.81 1.79 -18.33
C ASN A 45 -7.29 2.90 -19.24
N GLY A 46 -8.07 3.97 -19.42
CA GLY A 46 -7.65 5.13 -20.21
C GLY A 46 -6.51 5.95 -19.60
N ARG A 47 -6.24 5.80 -18.28
CA ARG A 47 -5.27 6.60 -17.53
C ARG A 47 -4.07 5.81 -17.02
N CYS A 48 -3.97 4.52 -17.33
CA CYS A 48 -2.93 3.66 -16.76
C CYS A 48 -1.51 4.17 -17.01
N ALA A 49 -1.19 4.57 -18.23
CA ALA A 49 0.15 5.05 -18.58
C ALA A 49 0.48 6.39 -17.89
N GLU A 50 -0.48 7.32 -17.88
CA GLU A 50 -0.35 8.63 -17.22
C GLU A 50 -0.15 8.43 -15.70
N ASN A 51 -1.01 7.64 -15.08
CA ASN A 51 -0.92 7.34 -13.65
C ASN A 51 0.40 6.65 -13.29
N PHE A 52 0.88 5.73 -14.12
CA PHE A 52 2.16 5.07 -13.89
C PHE A 52 3.33 6.07 -13.92
N ALA A 53 3.34 6.99 -14.87
CA ALA A 53 4.36 8.04 -14.94
C ALA A 53 4.27 8.99 -13.74
N HIS A 54 3.06 9.39 -13.34
CA HIS A 54 2.81 10.22 -12.16
C HIS A 54 3.33 9.55 -10.88
N PHE A 55 2.95 8.32 -10.61
CA PHE A 55 3.42 7.59 -9.43
C PHE A 55 4.93 7.39 -9.44
N THR A 56 5.53 7.17 -10.61
CA THR A 56 6.99 7.02 -10.73
C THR A 56 7.69 8.32 -10.33
N ALA A 57 7.19 9.47 -10.76
CA ALA A 57 7.72 10.78 -10.39
C ALA A 57 7.58 11.04 -8.87
N LEU A 58 6.40 10.79 -8.29
CA LEU A 58 6.16 10.94 -6.85
C LEU A 58 7.04 10.02 -6.02
N ARG A 59 7.17 8.76 -6.43
CA ARG A 59 8.07 7.79 -5.78
C ARG A 59 9.51 8.27 -5.80
N GLN A 60 10.01 8.71 -6.95
CA GLN A 60 11.38 9.20 -7.07
C GLN A 60 11.62 10.42 -6.17
N ARG A 61 10.68 11.35 -6.13
CA ARG A 61 10.72 12.52 -5.23
C ARG A 61 10.80 12.10 -3.77
N MET A 62 9.92 11.18 -3.34
CA MET A 62 9.92 10.65 -1.98
C MET A 62 11.25 9.98 -1.61
N ILE A 63 11.77 9.10 -2.47
CA ILE A 63 13.03 8.41 -2.23
C ILE A 63 14.18 9.40 -2.14
N THR A 64 14.25 10.38 -3.04
CA THR A 64 15.29 11.42 -3.02
C THR A 64 15.27 12.21 -1.71
N ASN A 65 14.07 12.63 -1.26
CA ASN A 65 13.94 13.41 -0.03
C ASN A 65 14.29 12.57 1.21
N LEU A 66 13.83 11.33 1.30
CA LEU A 66 14.07 10.46 2.45
C LEU A 66 15.52 9.97 2.53
N SER A 67 16.18 9.78 1.40
CA SER A 67 17.58 9.32 1.34
C SER A 67 18.59 10.35 1.86
N GLN A 68 18.16 11.57 2.15
CA GLN A 68 18.99 12.59 2.81
C GLN A 68 19.29 12.22 4.28
N SER A 69 18.48 11.38 4.90
CA SER A 69 18.70 10.91 6.26
C SER A 69 19.24 9.48 6.29
N PRO A 70 20.42 9.23 6.90
CA PRO A 70 20.94 7.88 7.06
C PRO A 70 20.11 7.00 7.99
N ALA A 71 19.20 7.60 8.78
CA ALA A 71 18.30 6.88 9.66
C ALA A 71 17.06 6.33 8.95
N VAL A 72 16.84 6.69 7.68
CA VAL A 72 15.71 6.19 6.88
C VAL A 72 16.22 5.20 5.84
N CYS A 73 15.67 4.00 5.86
CA CYS A 73 16.01 2.94 4.90
C CYS A 73 14.80 2.65 4.01
N ILE A 74 14.96 2.76 2.70
CA ILE A 74 13.93 2.33 1.74
C ILE A 74 13.95 0.80 1.68
N ASN A 75 12.77 0.18 1.85
CA ASN A 75 12.58 -1.26 1.81
C ASN A 75 12.05 -1.74 0.45
N SER A 76 11.31 -0.88 -0.26
CA SER A 76 10.76 -1.21 -1.57
C SER A 76 11.87 -1.41 -2.60
N PRO A 77 11.91 -2.55 -3.34
CA PRO A 77 12.84 -2.77 -4.45
C PRO A 77 12.70 -1.71 -5.55
N ALA A 78 13.74 -1.56 -6.37
CA ALA A 78 13.73 -0.56 -7.44
C ALA A 78 12.61 -0.80 -8.47
N ASP A 79 12.29 -2.05 -8.75
CA ASP A 79 11.26 -2.53 -9.68
C ASP A 79 9.88 -2.72 -9.04
N ALA A 80 9.70 -2.31 -7.77
CA ALA A 80 8.39 -2.39 -7.11
C ALA A 80 7.37 -1.45 -7.76
N ALA A 81 6.08 -1.78 -7.57
CA ALA A 81 4.97 -0.94 -8.00
C ALA A 81 5.15 0.52 -7.51
N PRO A 82 5.06 1.51 -8.40
CA PRO A 82 5.44 2.89 -8.06
C PRO A 82 4.51 3.58 -7.07
N TYR A 83 3.27 3.12 -6.93
CA TYR A 83 2.24 3.73 -6.07
C TYR A 83 2.33 3.31 -4.60
N ILE A 84 3.27 2.42 -4.23
CA ILE A 84 3.53 2.01 -2.85
C ILE A 84 5.02 2.12 -2.54
N VAL A 85 5.34 2.81 -1.45
CA VAL A 85 6.70 2.88 -0.90
C VAL A 85 6.69 2.37 0.53
N ASN A 86 7.60 1.48 0.85
CA ASN A 86 7.86 1.04 2.21
C ASN A 86 9.24 1.53 2.64
N CYS A 87 9.31 2.19 3.78
CA CYS A 87 10.56 2.65 4.38
C CYS A 87 10.58 2.36 5.88
N SER A 88 11.76 2.22 6.46
CA SER A 88 11.97 2.04 7.90
C SER A 88 12.67 3.25 8.48
N VAL A 89 12.21 3.72 9.65
CA VAL A 89 12.81 4.83 10.40
C VAL A 89 13.52 4.27 11.62
N GLN A 90 14.85 4.18 11.54
CA GLN A 90 15.66 3.51 12.56
C GLN A 90 15.45 4.09 13.96
N GLY A 91 15.25 3.21 14.94
CA GLY A 91 15.08 3.56 16.34
C GLY A 91 13.68 4.02 16.75
N ILE A 92 12.74 4.13 15.83
CA ILE A 92 11.36 4.55 16.11
C ILE A 92 10.41 3.43 15.68
N ARG A 93 9.52 3.00 16.58
CA ARG A 93 8.49 2.01 16.23
C ARG A 93 7.51 2.61 15.24
N SER A 94 7.08 1.80 14.28
CA SER A 94 6.11 2.21 13.25
C SER A 94 4.85 2.83 13.83
N GLU A 95 4.28 2.27 14.89
CA GLU A 95 3.09 2.78 15.56
C GLU A 95 3.28 4.21 16.10
N VAL A 96 4.44 4.48 16.70
CA VAL A 96 4.79 5.81 17.24
C VAL A 96 4.89 6.83 16.10
N MET A 97 5.53 6.46 15.00
CA MET A 97 5.65 7.32 13.82
C MET A 97 4.28 7.56 13.16
N ILE A 98 3.43 6.54 13.05
CA ILE A 98 2.08 6.67 12.49
C ILE A 98 1.27 7.67 13.31
N HIS A 99 1.20 7.52 14.63
CA HIS A 99 0.46 8.44 15.50
C HIS A 99 1.03 9.86 15.49
N TYR A 100 2.33 10.01 15.27
CA TYR A 100 2.92 11.32 15.08
C TYR A 100 2.45 11.96 13.76
N LEU A 101 2.46 11.21 12.66
CA LEU A 101 2.01 11.69 11.34
C LEU A 101 0.52 12.02 11.30
N GLU A 102 -0.31 11.24 12.00
CA GLU A 102 -1.75 11.47 12.14
C GLU A 102 -2.08 12.85 12.69
N GLN A 103 -1.24 13.42 13.56
CA GLN A 103 -1.43 14.77 14.12
C GLN A 103 -1.38 15.86 13.04
N PHE A 104 -0.81 15.55 11.88
CA PHE A 104 -0.71 16.45 10.72
C PHE A 104 -1.64 16.05 9.59
N GLY A 105 -2.60 15.15 9.84
CA GLY A 105 -3.54 14.66 8.83
C GLY A 105 -2.90 13.71 7.81
N ILE A 106 -1.75 13.11 8.12
CA ILE A 106 -1.04 12.16 7.24
C ILE A 106 -1.31 10.75 7.73
N TYR A 107 -2.03 9.97 6.93
CA TYR A 107 -2.45 8.61 7.25
C TYR A 107 -1.65 7.60 6.46
N VAL A 108 -0.84 6.82 7.15
CA VAL A 108 0.01 5.76 6.60
C VAL A 108 -0.19 4.46 7.37
N SER A 109 0.49 3.39 6.98
CA SER A 109 0.26 2.07 7.58
C SER A 109 1.58 1.40 7.96
N SER A 110 1.60 0.62 9.04
CA SER A 110 2.76 -0.19 9.45
C SER A 110 2.83 -1.56 8.76
N GLY A 111 1.72 -2.03 8.20
CA GLY A 111 1.67 -3.38 7.64
C GLY A 111 0.31 -3.70 7.03
N SER A 112 -0.07 -4.99 6.96
CA SER A 112 -1.41 -5.36 6.54
C SER A 112 -2.40 -5.13 7.69
N ALA A 113 -3.58 -4.61 7.36
CA ALA A 113 -4.65 -4.34 8.33
C ALA A 113 -5.12 -5.61 9.09
N CYS A 114 -4.86 -6.79 8.55
CA CYS A 114 -5.26 -8.08 9.14
C CYS A 114 -4.27 -8.62 10.17
N ALA A 115 -3.06 -8.10 10.24
CA ALA A 115 -2.01 -8.59 11.15
C ALA A 115 -1.98 -7.76 12.44
N LYS A 116 -2.98 -7.92 13.31
CA LYS A 116 -3.01 -7.26 14.63
C LYS A 116 -1.79 -7.69 15.47
N GLY A 117 -0.78 -6.82 15.53
CA GLY A 117 0.40 -7.02 16.37
C GLY A 117 1.43 -8.03 15.85
N GLU A 118 1.19 -8.67 14.70
CA GLU A 118 2.17 -9.55 14.07
C GLU A 118 3.10 -8.79 13.13
N ARG A 119 4.35 -9.26 13.05
CA ARG A 119 5.32 -8.71 12.10
C ARG A 119 4.90 -8.99 10.66
N SER A 120 5.23 -8.08 9.77
CA SER A 120 4.99 -8.26 8.34
C SER A 120 5.70 -9.51 7.82
N HIS A 121 4.94 -10.52 7.42
CA HIS A 121 5.48 -11.74 6.80
C HIS A 121 6.21 -11.43 5.48
N VAL A 122 5.78 -10.39 4.75
CA VAL A 122 6.43 -9.94 3.51
C VAL A 122 7.84 -9.42 3.81
N LEU A 123 7.99 -8.47 4.74
CA LEU A 123 9.29 -7.91 5.08
C LEU A 123 10.21 -8.97 5.72
N THR A 124 9.65 -9.94 6.43
CA THR A 124 10.37 -11.10 6.98
C THR A 124 10.88 -11.99 5.84
N ALA A 125 10.04 -12.30 4.85
CA ALA A 125 10.42 -13.09 3.69
C ALA A 125 11.48 -12.38 2.81
N MET A 126 11.47 -11.04 2.80
CA MET A 126 12.53 -10.24 2.17
C MET A 126 13.86 -10.25 2.95
N GLY A 127 13.93 -10.91 4.10
CA GLY A 127 15.15 -11.02 4.91
C GLY A 127 15.52 -9.76 5.69
N LEU A 128 14.59 -8.84 5.91
CA LEU A 128 14.88 -7.62 6.65
C LEU A 128 15.09 -7.92 8.14
N SER A 129 15.97 -7.14 8.78
CA SER A 129 16.20 -7.23 10.23
C SER A 129 14.94 -6.86 11.02
N ARG A 130 14.85 -7.36 12.25
CA ARG A 130 13.71 -7.08 13.16
C ARG A 130 13.52 -5.59 13.35
N ASP A 131 14.59 -4.83 13.56
CA ASP A 131 14.52 -3.38 13.78
C ASP A 131 13.94 -2.65 12.56
N ARG A 132 14.30 -3.07 11.35
CA ARG A 132 13.72 -2.54 10.12
C ARG A 132 12.24 -2.88 9.99
N ILE A 133 11.84 -4.10 10.34
CA ILE A 133 10.43 -4.53 10.28
C ILE A 133 9.59 -3.77 11.30
N ASP A 134 10.08 -3.65 12.55
CA ASP A 134 9.36 -3.01 13.65
C ASP A 134 9.24 -1.46 13.47
N SER A 135 10.07 -0.88 12.60
CA SER A 135 10.08 0.55 12.27
C SER A 135 9.54 0.87 10.85
N ALA A 136 8.97 -0.12 10.18
CA ALA A 136 8.53 0.03 8.79
C ALA A 136 7.21 0.79 8.67
N VAL A 137 7.18 1.76 7.77
CA VAL A 137 6.00 2.53 7.38
C VAL A 137 5.73 2.31 5.90
N ARG A 138 4.46 2.00 5.56
CA ARG A 138 4.01 1.85 4.18
C ARG A 138 3.20 3.07 3.77
N VAL A 139 3.66 3.73 2.72
CA VAL A 139 3.01 4.87 2.08
C VAL A 139 2.34 4.38 0.81
N SER A 140 1.07 4.69 0.65
CA SER A 140 0.29 4.40 -0.56
C SER A 140 -0.16 5.72 -1.18
N MET A 141 -0.02 5.84 -2.49
CA MET A 141 -0.37 7.03 -3.26
C MET A 141 -1.57 6.76 -4.15
N THR A 142 -2.34 7.79 -4.42
CA THR A 142 -3.47 7.77 -5.38
C THR A 142 -3.15 8.66 -6.58
N ASP A 143 -3.97 8.58 -7.61
CA ASP A 143 -3.85 9.43 -8.80
C ASP A 143 -4.09 10.93 -8.53
N THR A 144 -4.61 11.26 -7.34
CA THR A 144 -4.80 12.63 -6.86
C THR A 144 -3.69 13.10 -5.92
N THR A 145 -2.76 12.23 -5.54
CA THR A 145 -1.63 12.60 -4.66
C THR A 145 -0.74 13.64 -5.36
N THR A 146 -0.40 14.72 -4.65
CA THR A 146 0.40 15.81 -5.21
C THR A 146 1.87 15.74 -4.77
N PRO A 147 2.79 16.39 -5.51
CA PRO A 147 4.19 16.52 -5.09
C PRO A 147 4.35 17.20 -3.73
N GLU A 148 3.49 18.18 -3.42
CA GLU A 148 3.50 18.93 -2.16
C GLU A 148 3.13 18.06 -0.97
N GLU A 149 2.16 17.15 -1.14
CA GLU A 149 1.80 16.15 -0.13
C GLU A 149 2.97 15.20 0.16
N ILE A 150 3.71 14.80 -0.87
CA ILE A 150 4.92 13.98 -0.71
C ILE A 150 6.01 14.73 0.05
N ASP A 151 6.23 16.01 -0.26
CA ASP A 151 7.21 16.83 0.45
C ASP A 151 6.84 17.01 1.91
N GLU A 152 5.56 17.30 2.19
CA GLU A 152 5.07 17.44 3.56
C GLU A 152 5.20 16.13 4.34
N PHE A 153 4.84 14.99 3.75
CA PHE A 153 5.08 13.68 4.35
C PHE A 153 6.56 13.47 4.69
N CYS A 154 7.46 13.70 3.74
CA CYS A 154 8.90 13.52 3.94
C CYS A 154 9.42 14.44 5.05
N ARG A 155 9.01 15.70 5.04
CA ARG A 155 9.39 16.69 6.04
C ARG A 155 8.95 16.25 7.44
N ARG A 156 7.68 15.84 7.60
CA ARG A 156 7.15 15.40 8.89
C ARG A 156 7.79 14.10 9.37
N LEU A 157 8.05 13.14 8.47
CA LEU A 157 8.71 11.90 8.86
C LEU A 157 10.14 12.17 9.36
N LEU A 158 10.91 13.05 8.72
CA LEU A 158 12.25 13.43 9.14
C LEU A 158 12.23 14.25 10.43
N GLU A 159 11.26 15.14 10.62
CA GLU A 159 11.05 15.87 11.87
C GLU A 159 10.71 14.90 13.03
N GLY A 160 9.81 13.95 12.81
CA GLY A 160 9.49 12.88 13.77
C GLY A 160 10.71 12.04 14.10
N GLN A 161 11.52 11.70 13.11
CA GLN A 161 12.79 10.97 13.34
C GLN A 161 13.78 11.73 14.25
N ALA A 162 13.79 13.05 14.16
CA ALA A 162 14.68 13.89 14.97
C ALA A 162 14.14 14.14 16.39
N THR A 163 12.82 14.21 16.56
CA THR A 163 12.17 14.66 17.82
C THR A 163 11.63 13.54 18.69
N LEU A 164 11.22 12.40 18.10
CA LEU A 164 10.65 11.29 18.85
C LEU A 164 11.72 10.51 19.61
N THR A 165 11.34 9.99 20.78
CA THR A 165 12.23 9.21 21.64
C THR A 165 12.61 7.89 20.95
N LYS A 166 13.90 7.69 20.73
CA LYS A 166 14.42 6.46 20.14
C LYS A 166 14.37 5.32 21.17
N ARG A 167 13.98 4.14 20.69
CA ARG A 167 14.10 2.90 21.48
C ARG A 167 15.60 2.65 21.74
N ARG A 168 15.97 2.48 23.02
CA ARG A 168 17.27 1.98 23.47
C ARG A 168 17.37 0.48 23.25
#